data_e7f4992a41a63806b26991ae6ec2fb4c
#
_entry.id   e7f4992a41a63806b26991ae6ec2fb4c
#
_cell.length_a   1.000
_cell.length_b   1.000
_cell.length_c   1.000
_cell.angle_alpha   90.00
_cell.angle_beta   90.00
_cell.angle_gamma   90.00
#
_symmetry.space_group_name_H-M   'P 1'
#
loop_
_entity.id
_entity.type
_entity.pdbx_description
1 polymer ?
#
loop_
_entity_poly.entity_id
_entity_poly.type
_entity_poly.pdbx_seq_one_letter_code
_entity_poly.pdbx_strand_id
1 'polypeptide(L)'
;SRAEAHAQDLSDAAAYMPGMMTISTREASDCADVDIAVITVSGGALRPGQSRLDELTSTAKIVKSIVPTMMANRFNGIFLVATNPCDIITWQVWQLSGLPRSQVLGTGVWLDTTRLRRLLAQELNIGAQSIDAFILGEHGDTQFPVWSHSSVYGSPIADLYQQRTGRPLDREAMADKVRKLGFEIYAGKGCTEYGVAGTIAEICRNIFTGSHRALAVSCILDGEYGVCGAAAGVPAVLAQGGVEQIIELRLADEEQAKFSQSIAVIKANIARLP
;
A
#
# COMPACT_ATOMS: atom_id res chain seq x y z
N SER A 1 16.43 -23.82 -7.29
CA SER A 1 16.29 -22.41 -7.65
C SER A 1 16.23 -21.53 -6.40
N ARG A 2 16.34 -20.19 -6.57
CA ARG A 2 16.19 -19.26 -5.44
C ARG A 2 14.78 -19.32 -4.85
N ALA A 3 13.75 -19.50 -5.68
CA ALA A 3 12.37 -19.64 -5.25
C ALA A 3 12.16 -20.89 -4.38
N GLU A 4 12.76 -22.02 -4.75
CA GLU A 4 12.70 -23.25 -3.95
C GLU A 4 13.36 -23.07 -2.57
N ALA A 5 14.51 -22.38 -2.52
CA ALA A 5 15.19 -22.10 -1.24
C ALA A 5 14.30 -21.22 -0.33
N HIS A 6 13.61 -20.20 -0.89
CA HIS A 6 12.65 -19.40 -0.12
C HIS A 6 11.44 -20.22 0.33
N ALA A 7 10.92 -21.11 -0.52
CA ALA A 7 9.79 -21.97 -0.14
C ALA A 7 10.17 -22.93 1.01
N GLN A 8 11.40 -23.46 0.97
CA GLN A 8 11.90 -24.32 2.05
C GLN A 8 12.04 -23.57 3.37
N ASP A 9 12.71 -22.41 3.36
CA ASP A 9 12.90 -21.56 4.56
C ASP A 9 11.57 -21.11 5.17
N LEU A 10 10.59 -20.73 4.32
CA LEU A 10 9.25 -20.39 4.77
C LEU A 10 8.50 -21.62 5.32
N SER A 11 8.71 -22.82 4.75
CA SER A 11 8.12 -24.05 5.26
C SER A 11 8.65 -24.40 6.66
N ASP A 12 9.93 -24.19 6.89
CA ASP A 12 10.52 -24.35 8.23
C ASP A 12 9.92 -23.36 9.23
N ALA A 13 9.74 -22.09 8.82
CA ALA A 13 9.08 -21.08 9.65
C ALA A 13 7.60 -21.41 9.92
N ALA A 14 6.89 -21.97 8.95
CA ALA A 14 5.48 -22.34 9.07
C ALA A 14 5.23 -23.40 10.15
N ALA A 15 6.24 -24.23 10.48
CA ALA A 15 6.14 -25.23 11.55
C ALA A 15 5.90 -24.61 12.94
N TYR A 16 6.21 -23.32 13.11
CA TYR A 16 5.98 -22.58 14.36
C TYR A 16 4.68 -21.77 14.36
N MET A 17 3.92 -21.80 13.26
CA MET A 17 2.66 -21.07 13.12
C MET A 17 1.46 -21.95 13.43
N PRO A 18 0.34 -21.40 13.92
CA PRO A 18 -0.86 -22.18 14.14
C PRO A 18 -1.48 -22.65 12.80
N GLY A 19 -1.91 -23.89 12.76
CA GLY A 19 -2.55 -24.52 11.58
C GLY A 19 -1.58 -25.23 10.66
N MET A 20 -2.11 -25.94 9.68
CA MET A 20 -1.33 -26.59 8.62
C MET A 20 -1.16 -25.63 7.45
N MET A 21 0.07 -25.45 7.01
CA MET A 21 0.41 -24.59 5.88
C MET A 21 1.29 -25.35 4.89
N THR A 22 0.95 -25.32 3.62
CA THR A 22 1.77 -25.86 2.54
C THR A 22 2.37 -24.74 1.73
N ILE A 23 3.69 -24.72 1.59
CA ILE A 23 4.43 -23.71 0.83
C ILE A 23 5.16 -24.40 -0.31
N SER A 24 4.92 -23.94 -1.53
CA SER A 24 5.53 -24.51 -2.74
C SER A 24 5.79 -23.43 -3.77
N THR A 25 6.70 -23.73 -4.71
CA THR A 25 6.90 -22.89 -5.90
C THR A 25 5.89 -23.27 -6.98
N ARG A 26 5.38 -22.28 -7.70
CA ARG A 26 4.52 -22.46 -8.89
C ARG A 26 4.94 -21.47 -9.98
N GLU A 27 4.58 -21.80 -11.21
CA GLU A 27 4.68 -20.84 -12.32
C GLU A 27 3.47 -19.89 -12.35
N ALA A 28 3.61 -18.75 -12.98
CA ALA A 28 2.51 -17.77 -13.10
C ALA A 28 1.29 -18.34 -13.87
N SER A 29 1.48 -19.39 -14.65
CA SER A 29 0.42 -20.13 -15.33
C SER A 29 -0.42 -21.01 -14.40
N ASP A 30 0.10 -21.36 -13.23
CA ASP A 30 -0.58 -22.25 -12.27
C ASP A 30 -1.40 -21.46 -11.25
N CYS A 31 -2.31 -20.62 -11.74
CA CYS A 31 -3.00 -19.60 -10.93
C CYS A 31 -4.53 -19.70 -10.94
N ALA A 32 -5.12 -20.70 -11.60
CA ALA A 32 -6.58 -20.79 -11.74
C ALA A 32 -7.34 -20.98 -10.42
N ASP A 33 -6.68 -21.51 -9.39
CA ASP A 33 -7.21 -21.79 -8.04
C ASP A 33 -6.71 -20.79 -6.98
N VAL A 34 -6.10 -19.67 -7.41
CA VAL A 34 -5.50 -18.70 -6.50
C VAL A 34 -6.51 -17.61 -6.12
N ASP A 35 -6.76 -17.44 -4.82
CA ASP A 35 -7.65 -16.40 -4.29
C ASP A 35 -7.02 -15.01 -4.33
N ILE A 36 -5.74 -14.89 -3.93
CA ILE A 36 -5.01 -13.61 -3.90
C ILE A 36 -3.63 -13.80 -4.52
N ALA A 37 -3.32 -13.03 -5.54
CA ALA A 37 -2.00 -12.92 -6.12
C ALA A 37 -1.29 -11.65 -5.64
N VAL A 38 -0.21 -11.79 -4.88
CA VAL A 38 0.57 -10.65 -4.39
C VAL A 38 1.72 -10.35 -5.34
N ILE A 39 1.70 -9.17 -5.95
CA ILE A 39 2.75 -8.70 -6.86
C ILE A 39 3.83 -7.98 -6.06
N THR A 40 5.02 -8.60 -5.95
CA THR A 40 6.18 -8.06 -5.22
C THR A 40 7.42 -7.93 -6.11
N VAL A 41 7.23 -7.89 -7.41
CA VAL A 41 8.32 -7.82 -8.39
C VAL A 41 9.05 -6.47 -8.34
N SER A 42 10.33 -6.48 -8.68
CA SER A 42 11.13 -5.26 -8.81
C SER A 42 12.03 -5.38 -10.04
N GLY A 43 12.20 -4.28 -10.75
CA GLY A 43 13.17 -4.18 -11.84
C GLY A 43 14.64 -4.23 -11.40
N GLY A 44 14.88 -4.43 -10.10
CA GLY A 44 16.19 -4.45 -9.47
C GLY A 44 16.53 -3.12 -8.77
N ALA A 45 17.59 -3.14 -7.98
CA ALA A 45 18.08 -1.92 -7.32
C ALA A 45 18.51 -0.89 -8.36
N LEU A 46 18.16 0.38 -8.12
CA LEU A 46 18.63 1.49 -8.96
C LEU A 46 20.16 1.55 -8.95
N ARG A 47 20.75 1.60 -10.14
CA ARG A 47 22.19 1.81 -10.29
C ARG A 47 22.50 3.31 -10.20
N PRO A 48 23.74 3.69 -9.84
CA PRO A 48 24.14 5.09 -9.91
C PRO A 48 23.81 5.71 -11.28
N GLY A 49 23.11 6.85 -11.28
CA GLY A 49 22.67 7.54 -12.50
C GLY A 49 21.30 7.13 -13.03
N GLN A 50 20.65 6.12 -12.48
CA GLN A 50 19.26 5.77 -12.78
C GLN A 50 18.26 6.57 -11.93
N SER A 51 17.09 6.83 -12.49
CA SER A 51 15.99 7.55 -11.88
C SER A 51 14.87 6.59 -11.44
N ARG A 52 13.91 7.08 -10.66
CA ARG A 52 12.66 6.36 -10.37
C ARG A 52 11.86 5.99 -11.63
N LEU A 53 12.06 6.73 -12.72
CA LEU A 53 11.43 6.44 -14.00
C LEU A 53 12.03 5.17 -14.65
N ASP A 54 13.33 4.96 -14.48
CA ASP A 54 14.00 3.74 -14.99
C ASP A 54 13.51 2.50 -14.21
N GLU A 55 13.31 2.64 -12.89
CA GLU A 55 12.68 1.60 -12.06
C GLU A 55 11.25 1.32 -12.53
N LEU A 56 10.43 2.35 -12.74
CA LEU A 56 9.07 2.22 -13.25
C LEU A 56 9.05 1.44 -14.57
N THR A 57 9.90 1.82 -15.52
CA THR A 57 9.93 1.19 -16.85
C THR A 57 10.29 -0.28 -16.78
N SER A 58 11.29 -0.64 -15.96
CA SER A 58 11.73 -2.04 -15.81
C SER A 58 10.67 -2.88 -15.09
N THR A 59 10.11 -2.36 -14.01
CA THR A 59 9.06 -3.03 -13.24
C THR A 59 7.79 -3.22 -14.06
N ALA A 60 7.35 -2.19 -14.79
CA ALA A 60 6.18 -2.23 -15.65
C ALA A 60 6.28 -3.31 -16.75
N LYS A 61 7.47 -3.52 -17.30
CA LYS A 61 7.72 -4.59 -18.29
C LYS A 61 7.55 -5.99 -17.67
N ILE A 62 8.01 -6.20 -16.44
CA ILE A 62 7.84 -7.48 -15.74
C ILE A 62 6.36 -7.73 -15.48
N VAL A 63 5.64 -6.74 -14.96
CA VAL A 63 4.18 -6.83 -14.71
C VAL A 63 3.43 -7.14 -16.01
N LYS A 64 3.82 -6.50 -17.13
CA LYS A 64 3.24 -6.72 -18.46
C LYS A 64 3.47 -8.14 -18.99
N SER A 65 4.45 -8.87 -18.49
CA SER A 65 4.65 -10.29 -18.83
C SER A 65 3.87 -11.24 -17.92
N ILE A 66 3.70 -10.90 -16.63
CA ILE A 66 3.09 -11.78 -15.64
C ILE A 66 1.56 -11.72 -15.71
N VAL A 67 0.97 -10.52 -15.64
CA VAL A 67 -0.49 -10.35 -15.52
C VAL A 67 -1.24 -10.96 -16.70
N PRO A 68 -0.89 -10.70 -17.98
CA PRO A 68 -1.57 -11.37 -19.12
C PRO A 68 -1.40 -12.89 -19.10
N THR A 69 -0.26 -13.40 -18.64
CA THR A 69 -0.06 -14.85 -18.49
C THR A 69 -1.04 -15.44 -17.49
N MET A 70 -1.23 -14.81 -16.32
CA MET A 70 -2.19 -15.25 -15.33
C MET A 70 -3.62 -15.18 -15.87
N MET A 71 -3.99 -14.09 -16.54
CA MET A 71 -5.34 -13.94 -17.13
C MET A 71 -5.62 -14.98 -18.21
N ALA A 72 -4.66 -15.30 -19.07
CA ALA A 72 -4.77 -16.37 -20.07
C ALA A 72 -4.95 -17.76 -19.42
N ASN A 73 -4.52 -17.94 -18.19
CA ASN A 73 -4.64 -19.17 -17.41
C ASN A 73 -5.78 -19.10 -16.35
N ARG A 74 -6.82 -18.30 -16.62
CA ARG A 74 -8.07 -18.24 -15.86
C ARG A 74 -7.96 -17.73 -14.42
N PHE A 75 -6.95 -16.91 -14.10
CA PHE A 75 -6.93 -16.23 -12.81
C PHE A 75 -8.19 -15.36 -12.68
N ASN A 76 -8.90 -15.51 -11.57
CA ASN A 76 -10.11 -14.72 -11.25
C ASN A 76 -10.14 -14.31 -9.76
N GLY A 77 -8.98 -14.30 -9.13
CA GLY A 77 -8.80 -13.85 -7.74
C GLY A 77 -8.57 -12.34 -7.65
N ILE A 78 -7.95 -11.95 -6.55
CA ILE A 78 -7.63 -10.55 -6.25
C ILE A 78 -6.14 -10.31 -6.52
N PHE A 79 -5.80 -9.26 -7.25
CA PHE A 79 -4.43 -8.76 -7.30
C PHE A 79 -4.17 -7.78 -6.14
N LEU A 80 -3.17 -8.09 -5.32
CA LEU A 80 -2.63 -7.19 -4.30
C LEU A 80 -1.22 -6.74 -4.72
N VAL A 81 -1.08 -5.47 -5.06
CA VAL A 81 0.18 -4.90 -5.54
C VAL A 81 0.98 -4.30 -4.38
N ALA A 82 2.18 -4.82 -4.14
CA ALA A 82 3.15 -4.27 -3.19
C ALA A 82 4.42 -3.74 -3.90
N THR A 83 4.43 -3.82 -5.21
CA THR A 83 5.51 -3.37 -6.09
C THR A 83 5.48 -1.86 -6.28
N ASN A 84 6.64 -1.22 -6.20
CA ASN A 84 6.79 0.21 -6.47
C ASN A 84 7.01 0.53 -7.96
N PRO A 85 6.54 1.73 -8.40
CA PRO A 85 5.67 2.68 -7.72
C PRO A 85 4.24 2.15 -7.56
N CYS A 86 3.78 1.95 -6.31
CA CYS A 86 2.62 1.13 -5.98
C CYS A 86 1.35 1.54 -6.74
N ASP A 87 1.00 2.83 -6.72
CA ASP A 87 -0.24 3.31 -7.33
C ASP A 87 -0.23 3.16 -8.86
N ILE A 88 0.91 3.46 -9.49
CA ILE A 88 1.06 3.36 -10.95
C ILE A 88 0.99 1.90 -11.40
N ILE A 89 1.64 1.00 -10.66
CA ILE A 89 1.62 -0.45 -10.96
C ILE A 89 0.23 -1.04 -10.66
N THR A 90 -0.46 -0.59 -9.61
CA THR A 90 -1.85 -0.99 -9.33
C THR A 90 -2.77 -0.62 -10.50
N TRP A 91 -2.64 0.60 -11.02
CA TRP A 91 -3.35 1.02 -12.23
C TRP A 91 -3.01 0.14 -13.43
N GLN A 92 -1.72 -0.14 -13.66
CA GLN A 92 -1.28 -0.99 -14.78
C GLN A 92 -1.84 -2.42 -14.68
N VAL A 93 -1.79 -3.03 -13.49
CA VAL A 93 -2.36 -4.37 -13.24
C VAL A 93 -3.84 -4.40 -13.56
N TRP A 94 -4.59 -3.38 -13.13
CA TRP A 94 -6.01 -3.27 -13.46
C TRP A 94 -6.26 -3.19 -14.96
N GLN A 95 -5.52 -2.35 -15.68
CA GLN A 95 -5.64 -2.22 -17.15
C GLN A 95 -5.31 -3.53 -17.88
N LEU A 96 -4.27 -4.24 -17.43
CA LEU A 96 -3.83 -5.49 -18.07
C LEU A 96 -4.72 -6.68 -17.74
N SER A 97 -5.30 -6.71 -16.55
CA SER A 97 -6.14 -7.83 -16.10
C SER A 97 -7.56 -7.76 -16.64
N GLY A 98 -8.11 -6.58 -16.83
CA GLY A 98 -9.53 -6.38 -17.17
C GLY A 98 -10.49 -6.82 -16.06
N LEU A 99 -10.00 -7.12 -14.87
CA LEU A 99 -10.82 -7.49 -13.70
C LEU A 99 -11.62 -6.28 -13.19
N PRO A 100 -12.73 -6.52 -12.48
CA PRO A 100 -13.41 -5.46 -11.73
C PRO A 100 -12.45 -4.69 -10.84
N ARG A 101 -12.63 -3.38 -10.71
CA ARG A 101 -11.76 -2.53 -9.88
C ARG A 101 -11.71 -2.96 -8.40
N SER A 102 -12.73 -3.67 -7.92
CA SER A 102 -12.76 -4.26 -6.58
C SER A 102 -11.71 -5.35 -6.38
N GLN A 103 -11.33 -6.06 -7.43
CA GLN A 103 -10.37 -7.18 -7.38
C GLN A 103 -8.90 -6.73 -7.60
N VAL A 104 -8.63 -5.43 -7.76
CA VAL A 104 -7.27 -4.92 -7.96
C VAL A 104 -7.01 -3.80 -6.98
N LEU A 105 -6.10 -4.01 -6.04
CA LEU A 105 -5.68 -3.03 -5.04
C LEU A 105 -4.18 -3.09 -4.81
N GLY A 106 -3.62 -2.00 -4.29
CA GLY A 106 -2.23 -1.95 -3.85
C GLY A 106 -2.13 -1.79 -2.34
N THR A 107 -0.97 -2.09 -1.77
CA THR A 107 -0.69 -1.81 -0.36
C THR A 107 -0.82 -0.32 -0.03
N GLY A 108 -0.62 0.54 -1.02
CA GLY A 108 -0.80 1.99 -0.94
C GLY A 108 -0.06 2.60 0.24
N VAL A 109 -0.74 3.48 0.92
CA VAL A 109 -0.22 4.24 2.07
C VAL A 109 -0.54 3.58 3.43
N TRP A 110 -0.94 2.30 3.46
CA TRP A 110 -1.26 1.64 4.73
C TRP A 110 -0.03 1.47 5.61
N LEU A 111 1.13 1.14 5.03
CA LEU A 111 2.38 1.09 5.80
C LEU A 111 2.76 2.48 6.33
N ASP A 112 2.58 3.53 5.55
CA ASP A 112 2.88 4.91 5.97
C ASP A 112 1.91 5.37 7.07
N THR A 113 0.65 4.96 6.97
CA THR A 113 -0.36 5.14 8.03
C THR A 113 0.07 4.47 9.33
N THR A 114 0.54 3.23 9.28
CA THR A 114 1.01 2.54 10.49
C THR A 114 2.29 3.16 11.05
N ARG A 115 3.17 3.69 10.21
CA ARG A 115 4.34 4.48 10.63
C ARG A 115 3.94 5.76 11.34
N LEU A 116 2.98 6.51 10.80
CA LEU A 116 2.44 7.72 11.42
C LEU A 116 1.87 7.40 12.81
N ARG A 117 0.99 6.40 12.88
CA ARG A 117 0.39 5.96 14.15
C ARG A 117 1.45 5.54 15.18
N ARG A 118 2.47 4.80 14.76
CA ARG A 118 3.57 4.37 15.63
C ARG A 118 4.39 5.55 16.17
N LEU A 119 4.70 6.53 15.33
CA LEU A 119 5.45 7.73 15.75
C LEU A 119 4.64 8.57 16.75
N LEU A 120 3.35 8.80 16.45
CA LEU A 120 2.45 9.49 17.37
C LEU A 120 2.28 8.72 18.69
N ALA A 121 2.15 7.38 18.62
CA ALA A 121 2.03 6.51 19.78
C ALA A 121 3.25 6.62 20.73
N GLN A 122 4.45 6.67 20.16
CA GLN A 122 5.69 6.85 20.93
C GLN A 122 5.74 8.19 21.66
N GLU A 123 5.38 9.29 20.96
CA GLU A 123 5.38 10.62 21.56
C GLU A 123 4.26 10.79 22.62
N LEU A 124 3.12 10.18 22.40
CA LEU A 124 1.95 10.29 23.28
C LEU A 124 1.91 9.24 24.40
N ASN A 125 2.78 8.23 24.34
CA ASN A 125 2.73 7.05 25.22
C ASN A 125 1.35 6.38 25.25
N ILE A 126 0.81 6.09 24.05
CA ILE A 126 -0.51 5.46 23.81
C ILE A 126 -0.30 4.31 22.82
N GLY A 127 -1.13 3.26 22.90
CA GLY A 127 -1.11 2.18 21.89
C GLY A 127 -1.44 2.71 20.50
N ALA A 128 -0.67 2.31 19.48
CA ALA A 128 -0.86 2.77 18.10
C ALA A 128 -2.26 2.46 17.53
N GLN A 129 -2.89 1.38 18.01
CA GLN A 129 -4.25 0.98 17.63
C GLN A 129 -5.35 1.93 18.13
N SER A 130 -5.03 2.76 19.15
CA SER A 130 -5.97 3.75 19.70
C SER A 130 -5.91 5.09 18.96
N ILE A 131 -5.01 5.23 17.97
CA ILE A 131 -4.82 6.46 17.21
C ILE A 131 -5.52 6.33 15.87
N ASP A 132 -6.54 7.16 15.66
CA ASP A 132 -7.17 7.33 14.36
C ASP A 132 -6.41 8.42 13.60
N ALA A 133 -5.47 7.99 12.79
CA ALA A 133 -4.70 8.84 11.88
C ALA A 133 -4.35 8.03 10.64
N PHE A 134 -4.36 8.67 9.47
CA PHE A 134 -4.04 8.02 8.21
C PHE A 134 -3.40 8.98 7.22
N ILE A 135 -2.75 8.38 6.25
CA ILE A 135 -2.10 9.05 5.14
C ILE A 135 -2.94 8.79 3.90
N LEU A 136 -3.05 9.76 3.01
CA LEU A 136 -3.69 9.65 1.70
C LEU A 136 -2.73 10.03 0.57
N GLY A 137 -3.18 9.75 -0.66
CA GLY A 137 -2.53 10.13 -1.91
C GLY A 137 -1.58 9.06 -2.45
N GLU A 138 -0.53 9.48 -3.09
CA GLU A 138 0.52 8.64 -3.65
C GLU A 138 1.32 7.95 -2.54
N HIS A 139 1.63 6.67 -2.69
CA HIS A 139 2.70 6.06 -1.90
C HIS A 139 4.06 6.56 -2.41
N GLY A 140 4.45 7.74 -1.98
CA GLY A 140 5.64 8.44 -2.46
C GLY A 140 5.85 9.81 -1.82
N ASP A 141 6.46 10.73 -2.60
CA ASP A 141 6.87 12.02 -2.07
C ASP A 141 5.69 12.97 -1.79
N THR A 142 4.52 12.74 -2.42
CA THR A 142 3.33 13.59 -2.29
C THR A 142 2.28 13.05 -1.32
N GLN A 143 2.60 11.97 -0.60
CA GLN A 143 1.75 11.48 0.49
C GLN A 143 1.58 12.52 1.59
N PHE A 144 0.43 12.54 2.24
CA PHE A 144 0.17 13.50 3.31
C PHE A 144 -0.74 12.92 4.40
N PRO A 145 -0.48 13.25 5.69
CA PRO A 145 -1.39 12.92 6.78
C PRO A 145 -2.67 13.76 6.73
N VAL A 146 -3.81 13.13 7.01
CA VAL A 146 -5.11 13.82 7.12
C VAL A 146 -5.31 14.27 8.57
N TRP A 147 -4.74 15.42 8.89
CA TRP A 147 -4.76 15.96 10.24
C TRP A 147 -6.16 16.36 10.74
N SER A 148 -7.03 16.78 9.81
CA SER A 148 -8.42 17.16 10.12
C SER A 148 -9.25 16.01 10.68
N HIS A 149 -8.84 14.74 10.41
CA HIS A 149 -9.51 13.54 10.89
C HIS A 149 -8.66 12.75 11.89
N SER A 150 -7.51 13.30 12.30
CA SER A 150 -6.61 12.59 13.22
C SER A 150 -7.03 12.82 14.67
N SER A 151 -7.30 11.73 15.40
CA SER A 151 -7.84 11.79 16.76
C SER A 151 -7.47 10.56 17.61
N VAL A 152 -7.75 10.67 18.90
CA VAL A 152 -7.82 9.53 19.83
C VAL A 152 -9.18 9.61 20.54
N TYR A 153 -10.06 8.65 20.32
CA TYR A 153 -11.41 8.67 20.84
C TYR A 153 -12.15 10.00 20.60
N GLY A 154 -11.99 10.56 19.41
CA GLY A 154 -12.61 11.84 19.04
C GLY A 154 -11.89 13.09 19.54
N SER A 155 -10.90 12.99 20.44
CA SER A 155 -10.05 14.12 20.80
C SER A 155 -9.07 14.42 19.68
N PRO A 156 -9.05 15.65 19.12
CA PRO A 156 -8.11 15.99 18.06
C PRO A 156 -6.66 15.70 18.46
N ILE A 157 -5.91 15.11 17.54
CA ILE A 157 -4.55 14.64 17.84
C ILE A 157 -3.61 15.80 18.25
N ALA A 158 -3.80 16.98 17.67
CA ALA A 158 -2.98 18.16 17.98
C ALA A 158 -3.18 18.65 19.42
N ASP A 159 -4.44 18.65 19.90
CA ASP A 159 -4.78 19.08 21.26
C ASP A 159 -4.23 18.08 22.29
N LEU A 160 -4.42 16.80 22.02
CA LEU A 160 -3.89 15.74 22.87
C LEU A 160 -2.36 15.76 22.91
N TYR A 161 -1.72 16.02 21.76
CA TYR A 161 -0.27 16.13 21.67
C TYR A 161 0.25 17.30 22.51
N GLN A 162 -0.37 18.48 22.40
CA GLN A 162 -0.06 19.66 23.22
C GLN A 162 -0.24 19.36 24.71
N GLN A 163 -1.34 18.73 25.08
CA GLN A 163 -1.64 18.37 26.47
C GLN A 163 -0.61 17.41 27.08
N ARG A 164 -0.20 16.39 26.29
CA ARG A 164 0.68 15.31 26.77
C ARG A 164 2.15 15.69 26.78
N THR A 165 2.59 16.45 25.79
CA THR A 165 4.01 16.75 25.56
C THR A 165 4.42 18.16 26.02
N GLY A 166 3.46 19.04 26.28
CA GLY A 166 3.68 20.46 26.61
C GLY A 166 4.09 21.34 25.40
N ARG A 167 4.13 20.75 24.20
CA ARG A 167 4.53 21.47 22.95
C ARG A 167 3.53 21.21 21.83
N PRO A 168 3.36 22.14 20.86
CA PRO A 168 2.51 21.90 19.71
C PRO A 168 3.04 20.79 18.83
N LEU A 169 2.12 20.06 18.16
CA LEU A 169 2.49 19.08 17.13
C LEU A 169 3.02 19.82 15.89
N ASP A 170 4.29 19.58 15.58
CA ASP A 170 4.85 19.98 14.29
C ASP A 170 4.40 18.99 13.21
N ARG A 171 3.34 19.36 12.50
CA ARG A 171 2.67 18.54 11.50
C ARG A 171 3.55 18.24 10.30
N GLU A 172 4.32 19.21 9.84
CA GLU A 172 5.21 19.07 8.69
C GLU A 172 6.42 18.20 9.04
N ALA A 173 7.07 18.44 10.18
CA ALA A 173 8.17 17.59 10.63
C ALA A 173 7.74 16.14 10.83
N MET A 174 6.52 15.90 11.35
CA MET A 174 5.98 14.56 11.52
C MET A 174 5.70 13.89 10.16
N ALA A 175 5.10 14.59 9.22
CA ALA A 175 4.84 14.11 7.86
C ALA A 175 6.15 13.76 7.13
N ASP A 176 7.15 14.63 7.22
CA ASP A 176 8.49 14.43 6.65
C ASP A 176 9.20 13.21 7.24
N LYS A 177 9.10 13.04 8.55
CA LYS A 177 9.68 11.88 9.24
C LYS A 177 9.06 10.57 8.72
N VAL A 178 7.74 10.50 8.58
CA VAL A 178 7.06 9.32 8.01
C VAL A 178 7.55 9.03 6.60
N ARG A 179 7.61 10.06 5.75
CA ARG A 179 8.02 9.96 4.34
C ARG A 179 9.45 9.42 4.19
N LYS A 180 10.37 9.86 5.06
CA LYS A 180 11.79 9.48 5.02
C LYS A 180 12.07 8.08 5.58
N LEU A 181 11.22 7.54 6.47
CA LEU A 181 11.46 6.24 7.12
C LEU A 181 11.73 5.10 6.15
N GLY A 182 11.07 5.06 4.99
CA GLY A 182 11.30 4.03 3.98
C GLY A 182 12.72 4.08 3.42
N PHE A 183 13.20 5.29 3.12
CA PHE A 183 14.56 5.51 2.61
C PHE A 183 15.62 5.25 3.68
N GLU A 184 15.39 5.63 4.92
CA GLU A 184 16.30 5.37 6.05
C GLU A 184 16.49 3.86 6.27
N ILE A 185 15.38 3.10 6.23
CA ILE A 185 15.43 1.63 6.34
C ILE A 185 16.19 1.03 5.15
N TYR A 186 15.89 1.49 3.92
CA TYR A 186 16.56 1.02 2.72
C TYR A 186 18.07 1.34 2.75
N ALA A 187 18.46 2.55 3.15
CA ALA A 187 19.85 2.95 3.29
C ALA A 187 20.60 2.11 4.34
N GLY A 188 19.91 1.72 5.42
CA GLY A 188 20.51 0.97 6.52
C GLY A 188 20.65 -0.54 6.26
N LYS A 189 19.73 -1.15 5.49
CA LYS A 189 19.73 -2.63 5.31
C LYS A 189 19.51 -3.11 3.88
N GLY A 190 19.40 -2.20 2.90
CA GLY A 190 19.28 -2.52 1.48
C GLY A 190 17.89 -2.94 1.00
N CYS A 191 16.92 -3.10 1.89
CA CYS A 191 15.54 -3.45 1.53
C CYS A 191 14.56 -3.09 2.66
N THR A 192 13.26 -3.00 2.31
CA THR A 192 12.15 -2.89 3.26
C THR A 192 11.33 -4.18 3.18
N GLU A 193 11.32 -5.00 4.21
CA GLU A 193 10.71 -6.35 4.19
C GLU A 193 9.62 -6.49 5.24
N TYR A 194 9.99 -6.41 6.53
CA TYR A 194 9.09 -6.78 7.63
C TYR A 194 7.83 -5.92 7.71
N GLY A 195 7.94 -4.62 7.52
CA GLY A 195 6.79 -3.71 7.50
C GLY A 195 5.88 -3.97 6.30
N VAL A 196 6.45 -4.21 5.13
CA VAL A 196 5.70 -4.55 3.90
C VAL A 196 5.01 -5.90 4.07
N ALA A 197 5.73 -6.93 4.56
CA ALA A 197 5.15 -8.24 4.82
C ALA A 197 3.99 -8.18 5.83
N GLY A 198 4.14 -7.40 6.91
CA GLY A 198 3.07 -7.16 7.89
C GLY A 198 1.84 -6.48 7.27
N THR A 199 2.05 -5.50 6.39
CA THR A 199 1.00 -4.81 5.64
C THR A 199 0.25 -5.79 4.72
N ILE A 200 0.96 -6.58 3.93
CA ILE A 200 0.37 -7.60 3.05
C ILE A 200 -0.44 -8.61 3.87
N ALA A 201 0.13 -9.14 4.94
CA ALA A 201 -0.53 -10.11 5.80
C ALA A 201 -1.81 -9.55 6.45
N GLU A 202 -1.81 -8.28 6.85
CA GLU A 202 -2.99 -7.61 7.40
C GLU A 202 -4.07 -7.44 6.33
N ILE A 203 -3.73 -6.99 5.14
CA ILE A 203 -4.68 -6.84 4.02
C ILE A 203 -5.28 -8.19 3.64
N CYS A 204 -4.46 -9.22 3.43
CA CYS A 204 -4.92 -10.58 3.12
C CYS A 204 -5.86 -11.13 4.21
N ARG A 205 -5.50 -10.96 5.49
CA ARG A 205 -6.35 -11.38 6.61
C ARG A 205 -7.72 -10.70 6.57
N ASN A 206 -7.78 -9.40 6.32
CA ASN A 206 -9.04 -8.66 6.24
C ASN A 206 -9.90 -9.15 5.06
N ILE A 207 -9.30 -9.47 3.93
CA ILE A 207 -10.00 -10.05 2.77
C ILE A 207 -10.52 -11.43 3.11
N PHE A 208 -9.69 -12.36 3.58
CA PHE A 208 -10.09 -13.73 3.88
C PHE A 208 -11.15 -13.84 4.98
N THR A 209 -11.09 -12.96 5.97
CA THR A 209 -12.09 -12.97 7.06
C THR A 209 -13.35 -12.19 6.73
N GLY A 210 -13.39 -11.43 5.63
CA GLY A 210 -14.49 -10.53 5.31
C GLY A 210 -14.77 -9.56 6.47
N SER A 211 -13.71 -8.96 7.03
CA SER A 211 -13.80 -8.17 8.26
C SER A 211 -14.51 -6.84 8.10
N HIS A 212 -14.76 -6.39 6.88
CA HIS A 212 -15.28 -5.05 6.52
C HIS A 212 -14.49 -3.89 7.18
N ARG A 213 -13.21 -4.11 7.44
CA ARG A 213 -12.34 -3.09 8.03
C ARG A 213 -11.88 -2.11 6.97
N ALA A 214 -11.89 -0.81 7.31
CA ALA A 214 -11.36 0.23 6.43
C ALA A 214 -9.85 0.38 6.60
N LEU A 215 -9.11 0.28 5.50
CA LEU A 215 -7.66 0.50 5.44
C LEU A 215 -7.34 1.53 4.34
N ALA A 216 -6.28 2.32 4.53
CA ALA A 216 -5.80 3.27 3.52
C ALA A 216 -4.92 2.53 2.49
N VAL A 217 -5.56 1.95 1.48
CA VAL A 217 -4.93 1.16 0.42
C VAL A 217 -5.04 1.84 -0.94
N SER A 218 -4.21 1.45 -1.89
CA SER A 218 -4.28 1.97 -3.26
C SER A 218 -5.48 1.37 -3.98
N CYS A 219 -6.45 2.21 -4.33
CA CYS A 219 -7.69 1.83 -5.02
C CYS A 219 -7.81 2.51 -6.37
N ILE A 220 -8.41 1.82 -7.34
CA ILE A 220 -8.79 2.42 -8.62
C ILE A 220 -9.96 3.38 -8.37
N LEU A 221 -9.74 4.67 -8.67
CA LEU A 221 -10.74 5.73 -8.51
C LEU A 221 -11.55 5.90 -9.81
N ASP A 222 -12.86 5.95 -9.66
CA ASP A 222 -13.83 6.11 -10.75
C ASP A 222 -14.97 7.07 -10.36
N GLY A 223 -14.60 8.25 -9.93
CA GLY A 223 -15.49 9.32 -9.49
C GLY A 223 -15.25 9.76 -8.04
N GLU A 224 -14.73 8.89 -7.19
CA GLU A 224 -14.43 9.21 -5.79
C GLU A 224 -13.40 10.36 -5.72
N TYR A 225 -13.61 11.29 -4.79
CA TYR A 225 -12.83 12.53 -4.66
C TYR A 225 -12.80 13.37 -5.95
N GLY A 226 -13.75 13.17 -6.87
CA GLY A 226 -13.78 13.81 -8.21
C GLY A 226 -12.68 13.28 -9.14
N VAL A 227 -12.12 12.11 -8.90
CA VAL A 227 -10.98 11.54 -9.63
C VAL A 227 -11.43 10.31 -10.43
N CYS A 228 -11.06 10.28 -11.71
CA CYS A 228 -11.10 9.08 -12.54
C CYS A 228 -9.74 8.85 -13.18
N GLY A 229 -9.45 7.59 -13.55
CA GLY A 229 -8.26 7.27 -14.33
C GLY A 229 -6.95 7.29 -13.54
N ALA A 230 -7.00 6.94 -12.26
CA ALA A 230 -5.83 6.76 -11.41
C ALA A 230 -6.10 5.73 -10.31
N ALA A 231 -5.06 5.17 -9.72
CA ALA A 231 -5.11 4.51 -8.43
C ALA A 231 -4.39 5.38 -7.41
N ALA A 232 -4.91 5.45 -6.19
CA ALA A 232 -4.32 6.22 -5.11
C ALA A 232 -4.66 5.64 -3.75
N GLY A 233 -3.84 5.92 -2.75
CA GLY A 233 -4.08 5.56 -1.36
C GLY A 233 -5.27 6.32 -0.78
N VAL A 234 -6.36 5.60 -0.50
CA VAL A 234 -7.60 6.14 0.07
C VAL A 234 -8.20 5.14 1.06
N PRO A 235 -9.03 5.57 2.03
CA PRO A 235 -9.72 4.65 2.93
C PRO A 235 -10.69 3.78 2.14
N ALA A 236 -10.52 2.47 2.24
CA ALA A 236 -11.38 1.50 1.57
C ALA A 236 -11.77 0.37 2.52
N VAL A 237 -13.03 -0.01 2.49
CA VAL A 237 -13.56 -1.17 3.19
C VAL A 237 -13.17 -2.42 2.40
N LEU A 238 -12.49 -3.34 3.09
CA LEU A 238 -12.06 -4.62 2.52
C LEU A 238 -13.00 -5.75 2.93
N ALA A 239 -13.46 -6.51 1.95
CA ALA A 239 -14.29 -7.70 2.11
C ALA A 239 -13.71 -8.87 1.30
N GLN A 240 -14.37 -10.02 1.31
CA GLN A 240 -13.90 -11.22 0.60
C GLN A 240 -13.74 -11.03 -0.92
N GLY A 241 -14.48 -10.09 -1.52
CA GLY A 241 -14.35 -9.72 -2.94
C GLY A 241 -13.26 -8.67 -3.23
N GLY A 242 -12.46 -8.26 -2.24
CA GLY A 242 -11.46 -7.21 -2.34
C GLY A 242 -11.98 -5.88 -1.80
N VAL A 243 -11.89 -4.80 -2.58
CA VAL A 243 -12.39 -3.46 -2.22
C VAL A 243 -13.91 -3.42 -2.39
N GLU A 244 -14.65 -3.37 -1.29
CA GLU A 244 -16.12 -3.30 -1.31
C GLU A 244 -16.61 -1.85 -1.50
N GLN A 245 -15.98 -0.91 -0.79
CA GLN A 245 -16.36 0.50 -0.81
C GLN A 245 -15.16 1.40 -0.56
N ILE A 246 -15.07 2.50 -1.27
CA ILE A 246 -14.16 3.61 -0.95
C ILE A 246 -14.92 4.61 -0.07
N ILE A 247 -14.29 5.02 1.05
CA ILE A 247 -14.85 6.02 1.94
C ILE A 247 -14.27 7.37 1.56
N GLU A 248 -15.13 8.27 1.07
CA GLU A 248 -14.72 9.64 0.79
C GLU A 248 -14.75 10.47 2.08
N LEU A 249 -13.58 10.97 2.47
CA LEU A 249 -13.46 11.88 3.61
C LEU A 249 -13.71 13.32 3.16
N ARG A 250 -14.35 14.10 3.99
CA ARG A 250 -14.41 15.54 3.79
C ARG A 250 -13.10 16.18 4.21
N LEU A 251 -12.19 16.31 3.25
CA LEU A 251 -10.87 16.90 3.45
C LEU A 251 -10.97 18.41 3.71
N ALA A 252 -10.07 18.94 4.52
CA ALA A 252 -9.88 20.39 4.64
C ALA A 252 -9.29 20.94 3.32
N ASP A 253 -9.44 22.22 3.04
CA ASP A 253 -9.04 22.83 1.76
C ASP A 253 -7.56 22.59 1.43
N GLU A 254 -6.67 22.66 2.43
CA GLU A 254 -5.25 22.37 2.26
C GLU A 254 -5.00 20.89 1.93
N GLU A 255 -5.73 19.98 2.59
CA GLU A 255 -5.64 18.54 2.37
C GLU A 255 -6.18 18.16 0.99
N GLN A 256 -7.26 18.81 0.56
CA GLN A 256 -7.81 18.67 -0.80
C GLN A 256 -6.82 19.12 -1.87
N ALA A 257 -6.11 20.22 -1.64
CA ALA A 257 -5.06 20.69 -2.53
C ALA A 257 -3.89 19.69 -2.60
N LYS A 258 -3.44 19.15 -1.47
CA LYS A 258 -2.40 18.10 -1.40
C LYS A 258 -2.85 16.83 -2.12
N PHE A 259 -4.11 16.41 -1.95
CA PHE A 259 -4.65 15.26 -2.68
C PHE A 259 -4.64 15.48 -4.19
N SER A 260 -5.12 16.64 -4.64
CA SER A 260 -5.13 17.00 -6.06
C SER A 260 -3.72 17.02 -6.67
N GLN A 261 -2.74 17.53 -5.95
CA GLN A 261 -1.33 17.49 -6.34
C GLN A 261 -0.83 16.04 -6.47
N SER A 262 -1.13 15.21 -5.49
CA SER A 262 -0.75 13.79 -5.47
C SER A 262 -1.32 13.04 -6.68
N ILE A 263 -2.60 13.26 -6.99
CA ILE A 263 -3.26 12.67 -8.16
C ILE A 263 -2.61 13.15 -9.47
N ALA A 264 -2.23 14.42 -9.56
CA ALA A 264 -1.55 14.94 -10.74
C ALA A 264 -0.19 14.24 -10.98
N VAL A 265 0.58 13.99 -9.92
CA VAL A 265 1.85 13.23 -9.99
C VAL A 265 1.60 11.79 -10.44
N ILE A 266 0.63 11.11 -9.85
CA ILE A 266 0.27 9.74 -10.23
C ILE A 266 -0.10 9.68 -11.72
N LYS A 267 -1.01 10.55 -12.20
CA LYS A 267 -1.44 10.59 -13.61
C LYS A 267 -0.30 10.89 -14.57
N ALA A 268 0.59 11.81 -14.20
CA ALA A 268 1.78 12.11 -14.99
C ALA A 268 2.72 10.89 -15.15
N ASN A 269 2.82 10.05 -14.12
CA ASN A 269 3.61 8.82 -14.15
C ASN A 269 2.88 7.68 -14.88
N ILE A 270 1.56 7.55 -14.75
CA ILE A 270 0.75 6.62 -15.54
C ILE A 270 0.93 6.88 -17.03
N ALA A 271 0.94 8.14 -17.47
CA ALA A 271 1.16 8.52 -18.86
C ALA A 271 2.54 8.12 -19.43
N ARG A 272 3.49 7.73 -18.57
CA ARG A 272 4.84 7.27 -18.95
C ARG A 272 4.96 5.74 -18.97
N LEU A 273 3.90 5.01 -18.65
CA LEU A 273 3.89 3.55 -18.76
C LEU A 273 4.15 3.11 -20.20
N PRO A 274 5.00 2.08 -20.43
CA PRO A 274 5.37 1.60 -21.77
C PRO A 274 4.24 0.84 -22.48
#